data_d53dad48669791bfbda956e3816d8174
#
_entry.id   d53dad48669791bfbda956e3816d8174
#
_cell.length_a   1.000
_cell.length_b   1.000
_cell.length_c   1.000
_cell.angle_alpha   90.00
_cell.angle_beta   90.00
_cell.angle_gamma   90.00
#
_symmetry.space_group_name_H-M   'P 1'
#
loop_
_entity.id
_entity.type
_entity.pdbx_description
1 polymer ?
#
loop_
_entity_poly.entity_id
_entity_poly.type
_entity_poly.pdbx_seq_one_letter_code
_entity_poly.pdbx_strand_id
1 'polypeptide(L)' 'MLFETLPDILTFEETRSALRIGKNTLLELLWNREIDAFKIGKCWRIPRTALVNYVRQH' A
#
# COMPACT_ATOMS: atom_id res chain seq x y z
N MET A 1 15.32 -5.59 -6.46
CA MET A 1 14.73 -4.38 -5.89
C MET A 1 13.36 -4.66 -5.33
N LEU A 2 12.92 -3.78 -4.44
CA LEU A 2 11.67 -4.00 -3.75
C LEU A 2 10.48 -3.90 -4.69
N PHE A 3 9.65 -4.93 -4.67
CA PHE A 3 8.35 -4.93 -5.35
C PHE A 3 8.41 -4.75 -6.88
N GLU A 4 9.50 -5.16 -7.52
CA GLU A 4 9.62 -5.05 -8.97
C GLU A 4 8.57 -5.88 -9.71
N THR A 5 8.17 -6.99 -9.12
CA THR A 5 7.20 -7.88 -9.75
C THR A 5 5.76 -7.47 -9.53
N LEU A 6 5.53 -6.44 -8.71
CA LEU A 6 4.18 -5.97 -8.43
C LEU A 6 3.69 -5.01 -9.51
N PRO A 7 2.38 -4.93 -9.72
CA PRO A 7 1.83 -3.97 -10.68
C PRO A 7 2.07 -2.53 -10.23
N ASP A 8 1.93 -1.59 -11.15
CA ASP A 8 2.11 -0.17 -10.84
C ASP A 8 1.12 0.32 -9.79
N ILE A 9 -0.10 -0.18 -9.83
CA ILE A 9 -1.15 0.16 -8.87
C ILE A 9 -1.60 -1.13 -8.20
N LEU A 10 -1.56 -1.15 -6.88
CA LEU A 10 -1.94 -2.32 -6.10
C LEU A 10 -3.33 -2.17 -5.50
N THR A 11 -3.99 -3.30 -5.31
CA THR A 11 -5.23 -3.33 -4.54
C THR A 11 -4.88 -3.36 -3.04
N PHE A 12 -5.90 -3.18 -2.21
CA PHE A 12 -5.74 -3.29 -0.75
C PHE A 12 -5.12 -4.64 -0.37
N GLU A 13 -5.66 -5.73 -0.92
CA GLU A 13 -5.18 -7.08 -0.59
C GLU A 13 -3.76 -7.32 -1.08
N GLU A 14 -3.43 -6.82 -2.25
CA GLU A 14 -2.06 -6.96 -2.76
C GLU A 14 -1.07 -6.23 -1.87
N THR A 15 -1.43 -5.03 -1.41
CA THR A 15 -0.58 -4.25 -0.53
C THR A 15 -0.40 -4.95 0.81
N ARG A 16 -1.50 -5.47 1.35
CA ARG A 16 -1.47 -6.18 2.63
C ARG A 16 -0.54 -7.39 2.55
N SER A 17 -0.65 -8.16 1.47
CA SER A 17 0.21 -9.32 1.28
C SER A 17 1.68 -8.93 1.10
N ALA A 18 1.93 -7.88 0.36
CA ALA A 18 3.30 -7.42 0.10
C ALA A 18 4.00 -7.01 1.40
N LEU A 19 3.28 -6.35 2.29
CA LEU A 19 3.82 -5.90 3.57
C LEU A 19 3.69 -6.93 4.67
N ARG A 20 2.91 -7.98 4.43
CA ARG A 20 2.65 -9.05 5.42
C ARG A 20 2.06 -8.49 6.72
N ILE A 21 1.10 -7.62 6.59
CA ILE A 21 0.44 -7.00 7.74
C ILE A 21 -1.06 -7.32 7.73
N GLY A 22 -1.69 -7.11 8.88
CA GLY A 22 -3.10 -7.34 8.99
C GLY A 22 -3.92 -6.23 8.35
N LYS A 23 -5.20 -6.52 8.16
CA LYS A 23 -6.13 -5.57 7.57
C LYS A 23 -6.22 -4.27 8.36
N ASN A 24 -6.34 -4.39 9.67
CA ASN A 24 -6.48 -3.20 10.52
C ASN A 24 -5.22 -2.35 10.50
N THR A 25 -4.07 -3.00 10.48
CA THR A 25 -2.79 -2.27 10.44
C THR A 25 -2.68 -1.47 9.14
N LEU A 26 -3.04 -2.08 8.02
CA LEU A 26 -2.98 -1.37 6.76
C LEU A 26 -3.98 -0.21 6.72
N LEU A 27 -5.18 -0.41 7.25
CA LEU A 27 -6.16 0.67 7.31
C LEU A 27 -5.63 1.86 8.10
N GLU A 28 -4.95 1.60 9.21
CA GLU A 28 -4.36 2.67 9.99
C GLU A 28 -3.30 3.43 9.20
N LEU A 29 -2.45 2.73 8.48
CA LEU A 29 -1.42 3.36 7.67
C LEU A 29 -2.04 4.25 6.60
N LEU A 30 -3.12 3.81 5.99
CA LEU A 30 -3.80 4.57 4.96
C LEU A 30 -4.52 5.79 5.53
N TRP A 31 -5.20 5.62 6.67
CA TRP A 31 -5.90 6.72 7.30
C TRP A 31 -4.95 7.78 7.84
N ASN A 32 -3.79 7.38 8.34
CA ASN A 32 -2.79 8.29 8.85
C ASN A 32 -1.90 8.86 7.75
N ARG A 33 -2.17 8.47 6.52
CA ARG A 33 -1.43 8.94 5.34
C ARG A 33 0.06 8.63 5.38
N GLU A 34 0.40 7.54 6.04
CA GLU A 34 1.79 7.07 6.03
C GLU A 34 2.13 6.42 4.69
N ILE A 35 1.11 5.91 4.00
CA ILE A 35 1.26 5.42 2.64
C ILE A 35 0.34 6.27 1.77
N ASP A 36 0.91 6.92 0.77
CA ASP A 36 0.13 7.72 -0.16
C ASP A 36 -0.73 6.80 -1.02
N ALA A 37 -2.04 6.97 -0.93
CA ALA A 37 -2.96 6.12 -1.66
C ALA A 37 -4.22 6.92 -1.97
N PHE A 38 -5.04 6.39 -2.86
CA PHE A 38 -6.30 7.02 -3.18
C PHE A 38 -7.40 5.98 -3.20
N LYS A 39 -8.63 6.45 -3.09
CA LYS A 39 -9.79 5.59 -3.01
C LYS A 39 -10.70 5.85 -4.20
N ILE A 40 -11.05 4.80 -4.90
CA ILE A 40 -12.00 4.87 -6.01
C ILE A 40 -13.22 4.09 -5.60
N GLY A 41 -14.34 4.81 -5.37
CA GLY A 41 -15.52 4.16 -4.83
C GLY A 41 -15.23 3.57 -3.45
N LYS A 42 -15.35 2.27 -3.34
CA LYS A 42 -15.09 1.57 -2.08
C LYS A 42 -13.74 0.86 -2.07
N CYS A 43 -12.96 1.04 -3.11
CA CYS A 43 -11.70 0.30 -3.27
C CYS A 43 -10.50 1.20 -3.13
N TRP A 44 -9.57 0.79 -2.30
CA TRP A 44 -8.28 1.46 -2.19
C TRP A 44 -7.39 1.12 -3.38
N ARG A 45 -6.66 2.12 -3.83
CA ARG A 45 -5.65 1.94 -4.87
C ARG A 45 -4.34 2.51 -4.37
N ILE A 46 -3.33 1.69 -4.29
CA ILE A 46 -2.04 2.06 -3.72
C ILE A 46 -0.98 2.01 -4.81
N PRO A 47 -0.42 3.15 -5.23
CA PRO A 47 0.67 3.13 -6.21
C PRO A 47 1.87 2.39 -5.66
N ARG A 48 2.51 1.59 -6.51
CA ARG A 48 3.70 0.85 -6.09
C ARG A 48 4.77 1.79 -5.54
N THR A 49 4.92 2.95 -6.15
CA THR A 49 5.91 3.93 -5.69
C THR A 49 5.64 4.38 -4.26
N ALA A 50 4.37 4.53 -3.89
CA ALA A 50 4.03 4.91 -2.52
C ALA A 50 4.45 3.82 -1.54
N LEU A 51 4.27 2.57 -1.91
CA LEU A 51 4.67 1.45 -1.07
C LEU A 51 6.19 1.41 -0.91
N VAL A 52 6.92 1.60 -2.00
CA VAL A 52 8.37 1.64 -1.96
C VAL A 52 8.85 2.77 -1.06
N ASN A 53 8.26 3.95 -1.20
CA ASN A 53 8.62 5.10 -0.38
C ASN A 53 8.38 4.84 1.10
N TYR A 54 7.26 4.22 1.43
CA TYR A 54 6.95 3.88 2.82
C TYR A 54 8.02 2.97 3.41
N VAL A 55 8.38 1.92 2.69
CA VAL A 55 9.37 0.95 3.15
C VAL A 55 10.73 1.61 3.33
N ARG A 56 11.09 2.54 2.43
CA ARG A 56 12.37 3.23 2.52
C ARG A 56 12.48 4.17 3.70
N GLN A 57 11.34 4.71 4.16
CA GLN A 57 11.32 5.63 5.30
C GLN A 57 11.24 4.91 6.64
N HIS A 58 10.91 3.65 6.62
CA HIS A 58 10.77 2.83 7.80
C HIS A 58 11.60 1.57 7.66
#